data_8630ca29d1748212395367311de38b25
#
_entry.id   8630ca29d1748212395367311de38b25
#
_cell.length_a   1.000
_cell.length_b   1.000
_cell.length_c   1.000
_cell.angle_alpha   90.00
_cell.angle_beta   90.00
_cell.angle_gamma   90.00
#
_symmetry.space_group_name_H-M   'P 1'
#
loop_
_entity.id
_entity.type
_entity.pdbx_description
1 polymer ?
#
loop_
_entity_poly.entity_id
_entity_poly.type
_entity_poly.pdbx_seq_one_letter_code
_entity_poly.pdbx_strand_id
1 'polypeptide(L)'
;VGSEMCIRDRRGEQPDVPCRPAARRVLVVTGSQKKETAAQVRRLEAVCGLHKVLLDSERLLHEPAPEEISRAAQRLTELLRQEDGAILAFDSLFYSQTGFADDDVAARKVGKSLAAKLGEVLGRIDHTLYDGLILVGGDTAVAVCRSLQTTQLLLLEEVQSGTPAGLLADGPLRGIPVVTKSGAFGDEDTLLHAWKYIRREGE
;
A
#
# COMPACT_ATOMS: atom_id res chain seq x y z
N VAL A 1 23.97 8.42 -11.99
CA VAL A 1 24.87 7.98 -10.93
C VAL A 1 24.09 6.92 -10.18
N GLY A 2 24.46 5.63 -10.42
CA GLY A 2 23.80 4.47 -9.85
C GLY A 2 23.97 4.39 -8.34
N SER A 3 22.89 4.16 -7.63
CA SER A 3 22.95 3.70 -6.26
C SER A 3 23.28 2.20 -6.28
N GLU A 4 24.56 1.90 -6.09
CA GLU A 4 24.96 0.53 -5.79
C GLU A 4 24.39 0.14 -4.43
N MET A 5 23.37 -0.70 -4.45
CA MET A 5 22.90 -1.38 -3.27
C MET A 5 23.95 -2.42 -2.91
N CYS A 6 24.75 -2.14 -1.87
CA CYS A 6 25.78 -3.05 -1.40
C CYS A 6 25.14 -4.33 -0.87
N ILE A 7 25.03 -5.35 -1.70
CA ILE A 7 24.82 -6.73 -1.27
C ILE A 7 26.12 -7.17 -0.62
N ARG A 8 26.16 -7.17 0.70
CA ARG A 8 27.27 -7.69 1.47
C ARG A 8 27.16 -9.22 1.44
N ASP A 9 27.89 -9.84 0.51
CA ASP A 9 28.05 -11.29 0.45
C ASP A 9 28.79 -11.77 1.71
N ARG A 10 28.05 -12.28 2.71
CA ARG A 10 28.61 -13.00 3.83
C ARG A 10 28.60 -14.48 3.46
N ARG A 11 29.74 -14.97 2.96
CA ARG A 11 29.99 -16.38 2.84
C ARG A 11 29.99 -17.00 4.24
N GLY A 12 29.03 -17.89 4.53
CA GLY A 12 29.16 -18.85 5.61
C GLY A 12 27.98 -19.13 6.51
N GLU A 13 26.96 -18.29 6.58
CA GLU A 13 25.70 -18.63 7.27
C GLU A 13 24.55 -18.22 6.37
N GLN A 14 23.72 -19.17 5.94
CA GLN A 14 22.42 -18.82 5.39
C GLN A 14 21.70 -18.03 6.49
N PRO A 15 21.40 -16.73 6.30
CA PRO A 15 20.60 -16.04 7.28
C PRO A 15 19.30 -16.84 7.42
N ASP A 16 18.90 -17.12 8.65
CA ASP A 16 17.55 -17.61 8.95
C ASP A 16 16.59 -16.62 8.29
N VAL A 17 16.13 -16.94 7.09
CA VAL A 17 15.15 -16.12 6.39
C VAL A 17 13.88 -16.26 7.22
N PRO A 18 13.41 -15.19 7.87
CA PRO A 18 12.24 -15.29 8.73
C PRO A 18 11.09 -15.87 7.91
N CYS A 19 10.48 -16.93 8.42
CA CYS A 19 9.29 -17.48 7.80
C CYS A 19 8.24 -16.37 7.68
N ARG A 20 7.83 -16.06 6.47
CA ARG A 20 6.79 -15.05 6.22
C ARG A 20 5.46 -15.57 6.77
N PRO A 21 4.83 -14.89 7.73
CA PRO A 21 3.50 -15.29 8.20
C PRO A 21 2.48 -15.10 7.08
N ALA A 22 1.46 -15.96 7.03
CA ALA A 22 0.31 -15.75 6.17
C ALA A 22 -0.58 -14.66 6.78
N ALA A 23 -0.91 -13.64 6.00
CA ALA A 23 -1.86 -12.62 6.43
C ALA A 23 -3.31 -13.13 6.27
N ARG A 24 -4.13 -12.84 7.25
CA ARG A 24 -5.58 -13.13 7.20
C ARG A 24 -6.37 -11.92 6.73
N ARG A 25 -6.03 -10.75 7.26
CA ARG A 25 -6.67 -9.48 6.90
C ARG A 25 -5.64 -8.55 6.27
N VAL A 26 -5.87 -8.22 5.02
CA VAL A 26 -4.92 -7.44 4.23
C VAL A 26 -5.47 -6.05 3.92
N LEU A 27 -4.70 -5.04 4.25
CA LEU A 27 -5.01 -3.66 3.89
C LEU A 27 -4.22 -3.26 2.64
N VAL A 28 -4.95 -2.92 1.58
CA VAL A 28 -4.40 -2.36 0.34
C VAL A 28 -4.50 -0.84 0.40
N VAL A 29 -3.38 -0.15 0.24
CA VAL A 29 -3.34 1.32 0.27
C VAL A 29 -2.74 1.84 -1.03
N THR A 30 -3.47 2.69 -1.73
CA THR A 30 -3.01 3.29 -2.98
C THR A 30 -3.26 4.78 -3.06
N GLY A 31 -2.19 5.54 -3.30
CA GLY A 31 -2.22 6.95 -3.68
C GLY A 31 -1.96 7.16 -5.17
N SER A 32 -1.80 6.08 -5.94
CA SER A 32 -1.56 6.14 -7.37
C SER A 32 -2.77 6.69 -8.12
N GLN A 33 -2.53 7.52 -9.13
CA GLN A 33 -3.54 8.06 -10.05
C GLN A 33 -3.44 7.41 -11.44
N LYS A 34 -2.73 6.30 -11.56
CA LYS A 34 -2.49 5.63 -12.84
C LYS A 34 -3.66 4.73 -13.21
N LYS A 35 -4.02 4.73 -14.50
CA LYS A 35 -5.09 3.88 -15.05
C LYS A 35 -4.83 2.38 -14.83
N GLU A 36 -3.56 1.98 -14.86
CA GLU A 36 -3.12 0.61 -14.58
C GLU A 36 -3.50 0.21 -13.15
N THR A 37 -3.26 1.10 -12.18
CA THR A 37 -3.68 0.85 -10.79
C THR A 37 -5.20 0.74 -10.66
N ALA A 38 -5.95 1.61 -11.36
CA ALA A 38 -7.41 1.54 -11.33
C ALA A 38 -7.94 0.19 -11.88
N ALA A 39 -7.37 -0.32 -12.98
CA ALA A 39 -7.71 -1.62 -13.53
C ALA A 39 -7.39 -2.76 -12.53
N GLN A 40 -6.21 -2.75 -11.95
CA GLN A 40 -5.77 -3.73 -10.96
C GLN A 40 -6.66 -3.73 -9.70
N VAL A 41 -7.05 -2.56 -9.21
CA VAL A 41 -7.96 -2.46 -8.05
C VAL A 41 -9.34 -3.02 -8.41
N ARG A 42 -9.91 -2.66 -9.57
CA ARG A 42 -11.19 -3.23 -10.01
C ARG A 42 -11.13 -4.75 -10.15
N ARG A 43 -10.03 -5.27 -10.68
CA ARG A 43 -9.80 -6.70 -10.80
C ARG A 43 -9.76 -7.38 -9.44
N LEU A 44 -9.04 -6.81 -8.50
CA LEU A 44 -8.95 -7.30 -7.12
C LEU A 44 -10.32 -7.29 -6.43
N GLU A 45 -11.09 -6.18 -6.56
CA GLU A 45 -12.46 -6.09 -6.03
C GLU A 45 -13.37 -7.19 -6.61
N ALA A 46 -13.33 -7.38 -7.93
CA ALA A 46 -14.20 -8.33 -8.62
C ALA A 46 -13.91 -9.79 -8.23
N VAL A 47 -12.65 -10.15 -7.98
CA VAL A 47 -12.24 -11.53 -7.68
C VAL A 47 -12.32 -11.83 -6.19
N CYS A 48 -11.91 -10.89 -5.33
CA CYS A 48 -11.81 -11.12 -3.89
C CYS A 48 -13.00 -10.55 -3.09
N GLY A 49 -13.94 -9.85 -3.75
CA GLY A 49 -15.10 -9.27 -3.07
C GLY A 49 -14.77 -8.13 -2.10
N LEU A 50 -13.60 -7.52 -2.24
CA LEU A 50 -13.15 -6.46 -1.33
C LEU A 50 -13.92 -5.16 -1.55
N HIS A 51 -14.17 -4.48 -0.45
CA HIS A 51 -14.72 -3.13 -0.49
C HIS A 51 -13.62 -2.07 -0.37
N LYS A 52 -13.90 -0.91 -0.98
CA LYS A 52 -12.99 0.23 -0.93
C LYS A 52 -13.54 1.39 -0.12
N VAL A 53 -12.64 2.08 0.55
CA VAL A 53 -12.85 3.39 1.16
C VAL A 53 -12.17 4.42 0.28
N LEU A 54 -12.95 5.34 -0.26
CA LEU A 54 -12.44 6.42 -1.09
C LEU A 54 -12.35 7.71 -0.27
N LEU A 55 -11.20 8.36 -0.38
CA LEU A 55 -10.97 9.71 0.11
C LEU A 55 -11.27 10.71 -0.99
N ASP A 56 -12.00 11.77 -0.65
CA ASP A 56 -12.27 12.91 -1.53
C ASP A 56 -10.98 13.71 -1.74
N SER A 57 -10.35 13.51 -2.88
CA SER A 57 -9.08 14.12 -3.22
C SER A 57 -9.18 15.62 -3.41
N GLU A 58 -10.28 16.14 -3.96
CA GLU A 58 -10.50 17.57 -4.18
C GLU A 58 -10.62 18.30 -2.83
N ARG A 59 -11.43 17.76 -1.94
CA ARG A 59 -11.59 18.32 -0.59
C ARG A 59 -10.29 18.36 0.18
N LEU A 60 -9.47 17.28 0.08
CA LEU A 60 -8.19 17.19 0.78
C LEU A 60 -7.09 18.10 0.23
N LEU A 61 -7.24 18.59 -1.01
CA LEU A 61 -6.30 19.52 -1.61
C LEU A 61 -6.54 20.96 -1.16
N HIS A 62 -7.78 21.33 -0.88
CA HIS A 62 -8.16 22.72 -0.61
C HIS A 62 -8.31 23.03 0.88
N GLU A 63 -8.52 22.03 1.74
CA GLU A 63 -8.75 22.22 3.17
C GLU A 63 -8.03 21.13 4.02
N PRO A 64 -7.74 21.41 5.29
CA PRO A 64 -7.19 20.42 6.21
C PRO A 64 -8.17 19.28 6.56
N ALA A 65 -9.28 19.14 5.94
CA ALA A 65 -10.39 18.18 6.02
C ALA A 65 -10.23 17.04 7.10
N PRO A 66 -10.08 17.35 8.40
CA PRO A 66 -9.88 16.32 9.44
C PRO A 66 -11.11 15.41 9.59
N GLU A 67 -12.27 15.89 9.19
CA GLU A 67 -13.52 15.13 9.16
C GLU A 67 -13.49 14.03 8.09
N GLU A 68 -12.92 14.32 6.92
CA GLU A 68 -12.77 13.34 5.84
C GLU A 68 -11.82 12.20 6.25
N ILE A 69 -10.71 12.55 6.90
CA ILE A 69 -9.78 11.55 7.46
C ILE A 69 -10.47 10.71 8.53
N SER A 70 -11.26 11.34 9.41
CA SER A 70 -12.00 10.61 10.46
C SER A 70 -13.07 9.68 9.88
N ARG A 71 -13.83 10.16 8.88
CA ARG A 71 -14.82 9.37 8.15
C ARG A 71 -14.18 8.14 7.51
N ALA A 72 -13.07 8.36 6.79
CA ALA A 72 -12.36 7.27 6.13
C ALA A 72 -11.81 6.25 7.14
N ALA A 73 -11.21 6.70 8.24
CA ALA A 73 -10.69 5.83 9.29
C ALA A 73 -11.82 5.01 9.96
N GLN A 74 -12.96 5.62 10.25
CA GLN A 74 -14.12 4.92 10.78
C GLN A 74 -14.62 3.84 9.82
N ARG A 75 -14.82 4.21 8.55
CA ARG A 75 -15.32 3.27 7.55
C ARG A 75 -14.33 2.12 7.30
N LEU A 76 -13.04 2.41 7.26
CA LEU A 76 -12.00 1.41 7.12
C LEU A 76 -11.98 0.44 8.32
N THR A 77 -12.14 0.96 9.53
CA THR A 77 -12.25 0.17 10.76
C THR A 77 -13.45 -0.78 10.70
N GLU A 78 -14.61 -0.32 10.23
CA GLU A 78 -15.81 -1.15 10.08
C GLU A 78 -15.56 -2.30 9.09
N LEU A 79 -15.00 -2.02 7.93
CA LEU A 79 -14.68 -3.03 6.91
C LEU A 79 -13.70 -4.07 7.44
N LEU A 80 -12.58 -3.64 8.03
CA LEU A 80 -11.54 -4.56 8.54
C LEU A 80 -12.02 -5.44 9.70
N ARG A 81 -13.12 -5.08 10.37
CA ARG A 81 -13.76 -5.94 11.39
C ARG A 81 -14.65 -7.02 10.79
N GLN A 82 -15.16 -6.81 9.59
CA GLN A 82 -16.17 -7.66 8.97
C GLN A 82 -15.64 -8.51 7.82
N GLU A 83 -14.55 -8.07 7.20
CA GLU A 83 -14.02 -8.62 5.96
C GLU A 83 -12.54 -9.05 6.11
N ASP A 84 -12.10 -9.88 5.17
CA ASP A 84 -10.71 -10.35 5.09
C ASP A 84 -9.71 -9.28 4.64
N GLY A 85 -10.19 -8.08 4.32
CA GLY A 85 -9.38 -6.93 4.00
C GLY A 85 -10.19 -5.78 3.43
N ALA A 86 -9.50 -4.68 3.14
CA ALA A 86 -10.10 -3.48 2.58
C ALA A 86 -9.11 -2.74 1.68
N ILE A 87 -9.63 -1.86 0.83
CA ILE A 87 -8.84 -1.01 -0.05
C ILE A 87 -9.04 0.45 0.37
N LEU A 88 -7.95 1.17 0.62
CA LEU A 88 -7.95 2.61 0.85
C LEU A 88 -7.34 3.30 -0.37
N ALA A 89 -8.10 4.19 -1.00
CA ALA A 89 -7.70 4.89 -2.22
C ALA A 89 -8.27 6.32 -2.27
N PHE A 90 -7.85 7.10 -3.26
CA PHE A 90 -8.52 8.35 -3.61
C PHE A 90 -9.60 8.11 -4.66
N ASP A 91 -10.66 8.89 -4.62
CA ASP A 91 -11.75 8.89 -5.60
C ASP A 91 -11.26 9.25 -7.00
N SER A 92 -10.30 10.18 -7.09
CA SER A 92 -9.66 10.60 -8.35
C SER A 92 -9.02 9.45 -9.13
N LEU A 93 -8.62 8.37 -8.49
CA LEU A 93 -8.13 7.16 -9.18
C LEU A 93 -9.17 6.58 -10.15
N PHE A 94 -10.46 6.71 -9.86
CA PHE A 94 -11.54 6.08 -10.61
C PHE A 94 -12.36 7.06 -11.46
N TYR A 95 -12.37 8.33 -11.09
CA TYR A 95 -13.29 9.33 -11.64
C TYR A 95 -12.60 10.51 -12.32
N SER A 96 -11.31 10.72 -12.10
CA SER A 96 -10.56 11.78 -12.80
C SER A 96 -10.30 11.41 -14.24
N GLN A 97 -10.69 12.31 -15.17
CA GLN A 97 -10.34 12.20 -16.60
C GLN A 97 -8.98 12.83 -16.93
N THR A 98 -8.42 13.60 -16.01
CA THR A 98 -7.13 14.29 -16.16
C THR A 98 -6.11 13.65 -15.25
N GLY A 99 -5.30 12.72 -15.78
CA GLY A 99 -4.08 12.32 -15.09
C GLY A 99 -3.18 13.55 -14.90
N PHE A 100 -2.71 13.79 -13.68
CA PHE A 100 -1.67 14.80 -13.49
C PHE A 100 -0.47 14.46 -14.37
N ALA A 101 0.04 15.44 -15.12
CA ALA A 101 1.26 15.26 -15.90
C ALA A 101 2.41 14.92 -14.95
N ASP A 102 3.12 13.81 -15.21
CA ASP A 102 4.14 13.24 -14.30
C ASP A 102 5.36 14.14 -14.09
N ASP A 103 5.56 15.15 -14.92
CA ASP A 103 6.79 15.94 -14.96
C ASP A 103 6.69 17.32 -14.26
N ASP A 104 5.54 17.67 -13.69
CA ASP A 104 5.39 18.92 -12.97
C ASP A 104 5.79 18.80 -11.51
N VAL A 105 6.70 19.65 -11.05
CA VAL A 105 7.12 19.74 -9.63
C VAL A 105 5.93 20.01 -8.72
N ALA A 106 4.95 20.80 -9.19
CA ALA A 106 3.72 21.08 -8.47
C ALA A 106 2.88 19.80 -8.29
N ALA A 107 2.71 19.01 -9.35
CA ALA A 107 1.98 17.74 -9.30
C ALA A 107 2.63 16.74 -8.34
N ARG A 108 3.96 16.65 -8.31
CA ARG A 108 4.69 15.81 -7.34
C ARG A 108 4.47 16.26 -5.90
N LYS A 109 4.46 17.57 -5.65
CA LYS A 109 4.20 18.11 -4.31
C LYS A 109 2.77 17.79 -3.85
N VAL A 110 1.80 17.92 -4.73
CA VAL A 110 0.40 17.53 -4.50
C VAL A 110 0.31 16.04 -4.21
N GLY A 111 0.93 15.18 -5.01
CA GLY A 111 0.95 13.73 -4.81
C GLY A 111 1.50 13.33 -3.43
N LYS A 112 2.60 13.95 -3.00
CA LYS A 112 3.17 13.73 -1.65
C LYS A 112 2.24 14.20 -0.53
N SER A 113 1.58 15.35 -0.72
CA SER A 113 0.61 15.86 0.24
C SER A 113 -0.58 14.91 0.40
N LEU A 114 -1.13 14.43 -0.70
CA LEU A 114 -2.21 13.44 -0.68
C LEU A 114 -1.74 12.12 -0.06
N ALA A 115 -0.57 11.61 -0.42
CA ALA A 115 -0.02 10.39 0.18
C ALA A 115 0.09 10.49 1.70
N ALA A 116 0.47 11.66 2.24
CA ALA A 116 0.50 11.88 3.68
C ALA A 116 -0.89 11.71 4.33
N LYS A 117 -1.98 12.06 3.62
CA LYS A 117 -3.36 11.87 4.12
C LYS A 117 -3.74 10.40 4.27
N LEU A 118 -3.25 9.52 3.40
CA LEU A 118 -3.40 8.07 3.59
C LEU A 118 -2.72 7.62 4.88
N GLY A 119 -1.51 8.11 5.16
CA GLY A 119 -0.82 7.87 6.44
C GLY A 119 -1.61 8.38 7.64
N GLU A 120 -2.23 9.57 7.57
CA GLU A 120 -3.07 10.12 8.63
C GLU A 120 -4.29 9.22 8.93
N VAL A 121 -4.91 8.62 7.91
CA VAL A 121 -6.00 7.64 8.09
C VAL A 121 -5.50 6.41 8.85
N LEU A 122 -4.35 5.84 8.43
CA LEU A 122 -3.78 4.67 9.08
C LEU A 122 -3.38 4.96 10.54
N GLY A 123 -2.91 6.15 10.84
CA GLY A 123 -2.60 6.56 12.22
C GLY A 123 -3.81 6.65 13.15
N ARG A 124 -5.04 6.57 12.63
CA ARG A 124 -6.30 6.65 13.41
C ARG A 124 -7.03 5.31 13.55
N ILE A 125 -6.56 4.25 12.91
CA ILE A 125 -7.16 2.92 13.03
C ILE A 125 -6.38 2.03 13.98
N ASP A 126 -7.05 1.06 14.56
CA ASP A 126 -6.40 0.03 15.37
C ASP A 126 -5.62 -0.92 14.46
N HIS A 127 -4.32 -0.96 14.62
CA HIS A 127 -3.42 -1.76 13.80
C HIS A 127 -3.54 -3.27 14.02
N THR A 128 -4.29 -3.71 15.03
CA THR A 128 -4.61 -5.14 15.21
C THR A 128 -5.68 -5.65 14.24
N LEU A 129 -6.33 -4.74 13.50
CA LEU A 129 -7.38 -5.07 12.55
C LEU A 129 -6.86 -5.62 11.22
N TYR A 130 -5.57 -5.53 10.95
CA TYR A 130 -4.93 -6.09 9.76
C TYR A 130 -3.56 -6.66 10.12
N ASP A 131 -3.14 -7.68 9.39
CA ASP A 131 -1.90 -8.41 9.57
C ASP A 131 -1.10 -8.58 8.27
N GLY A 132 -1.47 -7.83 7.22
CA GLY A 132 -0.75 -7.73 5.96
C GLY A 132 -1.00 -6.40 5.26
N LEU A 133 -0.01 -5.93 4.49
CA LEU A 133 -0.06 -4.65 3.78
C LEU A 133 0.30 -4.81 2.30
N ILE A 134 -0.47 -4.17 1.41
CA ILE A 134 -0.10 -3.96 0.01
C ILE A 134 -0.09 -2.46 -0.25
N LEU A 135 1.08 -1.90 -0.56
CA LEU A 135 1.31 -0.47 -0.71
C LEU A 135 1.59 -0.14 -2.17
N VAL A 136 0.72 0.66 -2.79
CA VAL A 136 0.82 1.02 -4.21
C VAL A 136 1.19 2.49 -4.37
N GLY A 137 2.38 2.71 -4.92
CA GLY A 137 3.00 4.02 -5.09
C GLY A 137 4.10 4.28 -4.07
N GLY A 138 5.25 4.79 -4.53
CA GLY A 138 6.41 5.05 -3.68
C GLY A 138 6.13 6.08 -2.58
N ASP A 139 5.50 7.21 -2.91
CA ASP A 139 5.13 8.22 -1.90
C ASP A 139 4.12 7.68 -0.89
N THR A 140 3.19 6.80 -1.34
CA THR A 140 2.25 6.09 -0.46
C THR A 140 2.97 5.20 0.53
N ALA A 141 3.90 4.37 0.03
CA ALA A 141 4.68 3.48 0.89
C ALA A 141 5.45 4.26 1.95
N VAL A 142 6.12 5.35 1.57
CA VAL A 142 6.84 6.22 2.51
C VAL A 142 5.90 6.85 3.54
N ALA A 143 4.74 7.37 3.12
CA ALA A 143 3.79 8.01 4.02
C ALA A 143 3.19 7.02 5.03
N VAL A 144 2.81 5.83 4.55
CA VAL A 144 2.29 4.76 5.40
C VAL A 144 3.35 4.27 6.38
N CYS A 145 4.56 3.95 5.92
CA CYS A 145 5.65 3.53 6.80
C CYS A 145 5.93 4.56 7.91
N ARG A 146 5.95 5.85 7.58
CA ARG A 146 6.12 6.92 8.58
C ARG A 146 5.01 6.92 9.63
N SER A 147 3.75 6.79 9.18
CA SER A 147 2.60 6.74 10.09
C SER A 147 2.65 5.53 11.02
N LEU A 148 3.14 4.40 10.52
CA LEU A 148 3.32 3.15 11.27
C LEU A 148 4.63 3.12 12.08
N GLN A 149 5.40 4.22 12.11
CA GLN A 149 6.69 4.33 12.79
C GLN A 149 7.69 3.25 12.35
N THR A 150 7.63 2.86 11.07
CA THR A 150 8.52 1.91 10.42
C THR A 150 9.46 2.66 9.48
N THR A 151 10.74 2.35 9.55
CA THR A 151 11.79 2.95 8.72
C THR A 151 12.50 1.95 7.83
N GLN A 152 12.30 0.66 8.06
CA GLN A 152 13.01 -0.42 7.38
C GLN A 152 12.06 -1.51 6.89
N LEU A 153 12.32 -1.99 5.67
CA LEU A 153 11.69 -3.17 5.09
C LEU A 153 12.76 -4.26 4.89
N LEU A 154 12.49 -5.44 5.39
CA LEU A 154 13.28 -6.63 5.09
C LEU A 154 12.73 -7.25 3.80
N LEU A 155 13.40 -7.07 2.68
CA LEU A 155 13.00 -7.67 1.41
C LEU A 155 13.31 -9.16 1.44
N LEU A 156 12.35 -9.98 1.03
CA LEU A 156 12.48 -11.43 0.96
C LEU A 156 12.59 -11.90 -0.49
N GLU A 157 11.64 -11.52 -1.33
CA GLU A 157 11.55 -11.96 -2.72
C GLU A 157 10.70 -11.00 -3.56
N GLU A 158 10.52 -11.29 -4.82
CA GLU A 158 9.57 -10.59 -5.70
C GLU A 158 8.37 -11.50 -5.98
N VAL A 159 7.16 -10.96 -5.81
CA VAL A 159 5.92 -11.63 -6.23
C VAL A 159 5.88 -11.80 -7.74
N GLN A 160 6.29 -10.74 -8.41
CA GLN A 160 6.58 -10.65 -9.84
C GLN A 160 7.54 -9.49 -10.06
N SER A 161 8.16 -9.43 -11.25
CA SER A 161 9.15 -8.39 -11.57
C SER A 161 8.66 -6.99 -11.17
N GLY A 162 9.44 -6.27 -10.35
CA GLY A 162 9.11 -4.93 -9.85
C GLY A 162 8.03 -4.86 -8.77
N THR A 163 7.66 -6.00 -8.17
CA THR A 163 6.70 -6.07 -7.06
C THR A 163 7.34 -6.79 -5.87
N PRO A 164 8.27 -6.12 -5.16
CA PRO A 164 8.96 -6.72 -4.05
C PRO A 164 8.05 -6.97 -2.85
N ALA A 165 8.30 -8.08 -2.18
CA ALA A 165 7.64 -8.52 -0.96
C ALA A 165 8.64 -8.71 0.17
N GLY A 166 8.19 -8.49 1.40
CA GLY A 166 9.02 -8.60 2.57
C GLY A 166 8.24 -8.45 3.86
N LEU A 167 8.93 -8.02 4.90
CA LEU A 167 8.38 -7.79 6.23
C LEU A 167 8.72 -6.36 6.69
N LEU A 168 7.86 -5.75 7.49
CA LEU A 168 8.24 -4.59 8.27
C LEU A 168 9.35 -5.00 9.24
N ALA A 169 10.52 -4.35 9.17
CA ALA A 169 11.70 -4.79 9.92
C ALA A 169 11.83 -4.13 11.30
N ASP A 170 11.11 -3.04 11.52
CA ASP A 170 11.10 -2.28 12.77
C ASP A 170 9.69 -1.73 13.09
N GLY A 171 9.60 -0.95 14.15
CA GLY A 171 8.36 -0.32 14.60
C GLY A 171 7.37 -1.28 15.27
N PRO A 172 6.19 -0.76 15.64
CA PRO A 172 5.16 -1.53 16.37
C PRO A 172 4.62 -2.74 15.60
N LEU A 173 4.68 -2.69 14.27
CA LEU A 173 4.17 -3.73 13.37
C LEU A 173 5.28 -4.60 12.78
N ARG A 174 6.43 -4.67 13.45
CA ARG A 174 7.55 -5.52 13.01
C ARG A 174 7.08 -6.95 12.76
N GLY A 175 7.48 -7.49 11.60
CA GLY A 175 7.17 -8.86 11.19
C GLY A 175 5.89 -9.01 10.36
N ILE A 176 5.08 -7.95 10.21
CA ILE A 176 3.93 -7.98 9.31
C ILE A 176 4.42 -8.04 7.85
N PRO A 177 3.87 -8.97 7.04
CA PRO A 177 4.18 -9.06 5.61
C PRO A 177 3.70 -7.83 4.86
N VAL A 178 4.55 -7.36 3.95
CA VAL A 178 4.29 -6.19 3.12
C VAL A 178 4.69 -6.45 1.68
N VAL A 179 3.83 -6.06 0.75
CA VAL A 179 4.13 -6.00 -0.68
C VAL A 179 4.12 -4.53 -1.11
N THR A 180 5.13 -4.11 -1.85
CA THR A 180 5.17 -2.77 -2.41
C THR A 180 5.19 -2.82 -3.94
N LYS A 181 4.59 -1.83 -4.58
CA LYS A 181 4.45 -1.78 -6.03
C LYS A 181 4.45 -0.34 -6.53
N SER A 182 5.14 -0.09 -7.64
CA SER A 182 5.00 1.18 -8.37
C SER A 182 3.61 1.31 -8.99
N GLY A 183 3.05 2.53 -9.03
CA GLY A 183 1.70 2.77 -9.53
C GLY A 183 1.46 2.30 -10.97
N ALA A 184 2.39 2.58 -11.89
CA ALA A 184 2.26 2.26 -13.31
C ALA A 184 2.72 0.83 -13.68
N PHE A 185 3.15 0.02 -12.72
CA PHE A 185 3.80 -1.25 -13.01
C PHE A 185 2.83 -2.44 -13.01
N GLY A 186 3.16 -3.44 -13.82
CA GLY A 186 2.46 -4.73 -13.87
C GLY A 186 1.19 -4.73 -14.73
N ASP A 187 0.62 -5.91 -14.86
CA ASP A 187 -0.64 -6.18 -15.57
C ASP A 187 -1.88 -6.06 -14.64
N GLU A 188 -3.06 -6.38 -15.14
CA GLU A 188 -4.32 -6.29 -14.39
C GLU A 188 -4.37 -7.24 -13.18
N ASP A 189 -3.65 -8.36 -13.21
CA ASP A 189 -3.64 -9.36 -12.14
C ASP A 189 -2.55 -9.11 -11.08
N THR A 190 -1.72 -8.08 -11.24
CA THR A 190 -0.60 -7.81 -10.34
C THR A 190 -1.02 -7.65 -8.88
N LEU A 191 -2.07 -6.90 -8.57
CA LEU A 191 -2.57 -6.78 -7.20
C LEU A 191 -3.23 -8.06 -6.70
N LEU A 192 -3.85 -8.83 -7.58
CA LEU A 192 -4.41 -10.15 -7.24
C LEU A 192 -3.28 -11.14 -6.89
N HIS A 193 -2.16 -11.12 -7.63
CA HIS A 193 -0.99 -11.92 -7.29
C HIS A 193 -0.39 -11.50 -5.95
N ALA A 194 -0.26 -10.19 -5.70
CA ALA A 194 0.21 -9.67 -4.41
C ALA A 194 -0.72 -10.09 -3.24
N TRP A 195 -2.02 -10.05 -3.46
CA TRP A 195 -3.03 -10.50 -2.49
C TRP A 195 -2.89 -11.98 -2.14
N LYS A 196 -2.87 -12.85 -3.18
CA LYS A 196 -2.70 -14.30 -3.00
C LYS A 196 -1.38 -14.62 -2.32
N TYR A 197 -0.30 -13.98 -2.76
CA TYR A 197 1.02 -14.16 -2.18
C TYR A 197 1.04 -13.84 -0.69
N ILE A 198 0.53 -12.68 -0.27
CA ILE A 198 0.60 -12.26 1.14
C ILE A 198 -0.27 -13.13 2.05
N ARG A 199 -1.33 -13.71 1.50
CA ARG A 199 -2.24 -14.66 2.18
C ARG A 199 -1.78 -16.11 2.08
N ARG A 200 -0.74 -16.40 1.29
CA ARG A 200 -0.27 -17.77 0.98
C ARG A 200 -1.34 -18.65 0.34
N GLU A 201 -2.20 -18.06 -0.47
CA GLU A 201 -3.23 -18.79 -1.20
C GLU A 201 -2.61 -19.54 -2.39
N GLY A 202 -2.68 -20.87 -2.38
CA GLY A 202 -2.16 -21.75 -3.43
C GLY A 202 -0.75 -22.31 -3.17
N GLU A 203 -0.21 -22.11 -1.96
CA GLU A 203 0.99 -22.81 -1.47
C GLU A 203 0.62 -24.17 -0.84
#